data_f768e33c45cb294a064e8dd1e0df0f7f
#
_entry.id   f768e33c45cb294a064e8dd1e0df0f7f
#
_cell.length_a   1.000
_cell.length_b   1.000
_cell.length_c   1.000
_cell.angle_alpha   90.00
_cell.angle_beta   90.00
_cell.angle_gamma   90.00
#
_symmetry.space_group_name_H-M   'P 1'
#
loop_
_entity.id
_entity.type
_entity.pdbx_description
1 polymer ?
#
loop_
_entity_poly.entity_id
_entity_poly.type
_entity_poly.pdbx_seq_one_letter_code
_entity_poly.pdbx_strand_id
1 'polypeptide(L)'
;MVTNITSQPLEVVGGRLDPAPGRTATAGESAITLGRVETLSTEFVSGWASVQASGKHAHVLAMLGDDVIGFGMANMIRPDLQKARQEGRLHAYAFLLTFQQPVDANAVESIHVFVVGQAAMLPRAKQLRIDRSPCLRLFVLGSPRSGTSQLGSTLTKALNLPWLGEGHGAPLFARAADALTGDNTAENGLVRHLARENFRQIAVQAARSAYFHMHGSASFVDKTPGVPMIAAAPFLVECFPGSRFIFLRRNPVANIRSRLVKFGGNFEEHCRDWAAAMSEWMRVRALLPHYVEVQQEDMLEAPERIARVITDYIGIPEAAERIRESLKTDRLEQTGAGAGQTDRLQAGWTAEQVLAFDRICGPAMRAFGYG
;
A
#
# COMPACT_ATOMS: atom_id res chain seq x y z
N MET A 1 41.61 18.12 -20.56
CA MET A 1 41.46 16.87 -21.28
C MET A 1 40.42 16.07 -20.53
N VAL A 2 39.20 16.05 -21.05
CA VAL A 2 38.09 15.31 -20.47
C VAL A 2 37.93 14.07 -21.33
N THR A 3 38.26 12.91 -20.79
CA THR A 3 38.03 11.63 -21.44
C THR A 3 36.52 11.31 -21.42
N ASN A 4 35.96 11.30 -22.60
CA ASN A 4 34.60 10.81 -22.84
C ASN A 4 34.51 9.33 -22.46
N ILE A 5 33.80 9.03 -21.37
CA ILE A 5 33.34 7.66 -21.09
C ILE A 5 32.02 7.52 -21.86
N THR A 6 32.10 6.97 -23.05
CA THR A 6 30.96 6.49 -23.81
C THR A 6 30.28 5.38 -23.00
N SER A 7 29.05 5.62 -22.56
CA SER A 7 28.17 4.61 -22.03
C SER A 7 27.87 3.59 -23.13
N GLN A 8 28.56 2.46 -23.10
CA GLN A 8 28.08 1.29 -23.85
C GLN A 8 26.87 0.73 -23.10
N PRO A 9 25.78 0.37 -23.79
CA PRO A 9 24.72 -0.40 -23.19
C PRO A 9 25.31 -1.71 -22.69
N LEU A 10 24.91 -2.13 -21.48
CA LEU A 10 25.17 -3.47 -21.00
C LEU A 10 24.49 -4.45 -21.98
N GLU A 11 25.25 -4.95 -22.94
CA GLU A 11 24.88 -6.15 -23.66
C GLU A 11 24.83 -7.29 -22.66
N VAL A 12 23.63 -7.76 -22.37
CA VAL A 12 23.42 -9.06 -21.76
C VAL A 12 23.80 -10.07 -22.84
N VAL A 13 25.07 -10.40 -22.86
CA VAL A 13 25.58 -11.50 -23.67
C VAL A 13 24.92 -12.75 -23.08
N GLY A 14 24.02 -13.35 -23.86
CA GLY A 14 23.51 -14.70 -23.62
C GLY A 14 24.68 -15.69 -23.68
N GLY A 15 25.35 -15.84 -22.56
CA GLY A 15 26.43 -16.77 -22.35
C GLY A 15 26.16 -17.59 -21.12
N ARG A 16 26.16 -18.91 -21.26
CA ARG A 16 26.37 -19.83 -20.15
C ARG A 16 27.46 -19.24 -19.27
N LEU A 17 27.20 -19.12 -17.98
CA LEU A 17 28.22 -18.83 -16.99
C LEU A 17 29.17 -20.03 -16.93
N ASP A 18 30.20 -20.03 -17.75
CA ASP A 18 31.29 -20.97 -17.60
C ASP A 18 32.01 -20.65 -16.28
N PRO A 19 32.27 -21.64 -15.43
CA PRO A 19 33.00 -21.42 -14.19
C PRO A 19 34.42 -20.94 -14.53
N ALA A 20 34.86 -19.88 -13.86
CA ALA A 20 36.20 -19.33 -14.00
C ALA A 20 37.24 -20.47 -13.90
N PRO A 21 38.24 -20.53 -14.80
CA PRO A 21 39.25 -21.57 -14.76
C PRO A 21 40.17 -21.35 -13.54
N GLY A 22 40.17 -22.30 -12.59
CA GLY A 22 41.18 -22.33 -11.54
C GLY A 22 40.77 -22.68 -10.12
N ARG A 23 39.58 -23.24 -9.90
CA ARG A 23 39.30 -23.94 -8.64
C ARG A 23 38.69 -25.30 -8.96
N THR A 24 39.51 -26.35 -8.86
CA THR A 24 39.00 -27.73 -8.72
C THR A 24 38.11 -27.77 -7.49
N ALA A 25 36.79 -27.80 -7.73
CA ALA A 25 35.84 -28.12 -6.70
C ALA A 25 36.08 -29.57 -6.28
N THR A 26 36.55 -29.76 -5.07
CA THR A 26 36.56 -31.09 -4.44
C THR A 26 35.10 -31.50 -4.35
N ALA A 27 34.79 -32.58 -5.06
CA ALA A 27 33.49 -33.25 -5.01
C ALA A 27 33.25 -33.69 -3.55
N GLY A 28 32.36 -32.98 -2.82
CA GLY A 28 32.06 -33.43 -1.47
C GLY A 28 31.18 -32.54 -0.59
N GLU A 29 30.78 -31.33 -0.99
CA GLU A 29 29.79 -30.62 -0.20
C GLU A 29 28.77 -29.97 -1.16
N SER A 30 27.70 -30.71 -1.41
CA SER A 30 26.45 -30.12 -1.88
C SER A 30 26.01 -29.11 -0.81
N ALA A 31 26.26 -27.83 -1.06
CA ALA A 31 25.80 -26.76 -0.18
C ALA A 31 24.25 -26.88 -0.09
N ILE A 32 23.78 -27.40 1.03
CA ILE A 32 22.35 -27.56 1.27
C ILE A 32 21.78 -26.15 1.32
N THR A 33 21.16 -25.71 0.25
CA THR A 33 20.40 -24.47 0.22
C THR A 33 19.20 -24.64 1.14
N LEU A 34 19.31 -24.13 2.33
CA LEU A 34 18.18 -24.07 3.24
C LEU A 34 17.35 -22.86 2.83
N GLY A 35 16.14 -23.11 2.34
CA GLY A 35 15.22 -22.08 1.92
C GLY A 35 13.98 -22.70 1.27
N ARG A 36 12.95 -21.89 1.11
CA ARG A 36 11.75 -22.28 0.37
C ARG A 36 10.94 -21.08 -0.06
N VAL A 37 10.20 -21.26 -1.14
CA VAL A 37 9.15 -20.35 -1.61
C VAL A 37 7.87 -20.70 -0.87
N GLU A 38 7.20 -19.71 -0.28
CA GLU A 38 5.97 -19.89 0.49
C GLU A 38 4.75 -19.25 -0.19
N THR A 39 4.96 -18.17 -0.95
CA THR A 39 3.89 -17.53 -1.71
C THR A 39 4.37 -17.20 -3.12
N LEU A 40 3.54 -17.49 -4.10
CA LEU A 40 3.64 -17.02 -5.48
C LEU A 40 2.41 -16.18 -5.78
N SER A 41 2.58 -14.99 -6.33
CA SER A 41 1.49 -14.16 -6.81
C SER A 41 1.83 -13.53 -8.15
N THR A 42 0.87 -12.85 -8.74
CA THR A 42 1.08 -12.09 -9.99
C THR A 42 2.03 -10.91 -9.83
N GLU A 43 2.35 -10.47 -8.60
CA GLU A 43 3.11 -9.26 -8.37
C GLU A 43 4.32 -9.41 -7.45
N PHE A 44 4.39 -10.50 -6.72
CA PHE A 44 5.52 -10.78 -5.84
C PHE A 44 5.69 -12.27 -5.56
N VAL A 45 6.85 -12.62 -5.07
CA VAL A 45 7.14 -13.92 -4.47
C VAL A 45 7.70 -13.72 -3.07
N SER A 46 7.33 -14.58 -2.13
CA SER A 46 7.86 -14.55 -0.78
C SER A 46 8.28 -15.93 -0.27
N GLY A 47 9.16 -15.92 0.71
CA GLY A 47 9.69 -17.12 1.32
C GLY A 47 10.81 -16.79 2.30
N TRP A 48 11.72 -17.74 2.48
CA TRP A 48 12.94 -17.52 3.25
C TRP A 48 14.12 -18.24 2.62
N ALA A 49 15.32 -17.71 2.87
CA ALA A 49 16.56 -18.30 2.40
C ALA A 49 17.68 -18.15 3.44
N SER A 50 18.58 -19.10 3.45
CA SER A 50 19.77 -19.13 4.29
C SER A 50 21.01 -19.31 3.42
N VAL A 51 22.12 -18.68 3.84
CA VAL A 51 23.45 -18.96 3.29
C VAL A 51 24.27 -19.58 4.40
N GLN A 52 24.98 -20.67 4.13
CA GLN A 52 25.81 -21.35 5.13
C GLN A 52 27.00 -20.50 5.63
N ALA A 53 27.39 -19.46 4.89
CA ALA A 53 28.45 -18.56 5.35
C ALA A 53 27.93 -17.59 6.43
N SER A 54 28.51 -17.64 7.60
CA SER A 54 28.16 -16.85 8.77
C SER A 54 28.01 -15.35 8.45
N GLY A 55 26.87 -14.77 8.83
CA GLY A 55 26.63 -13.33 8.86
C GLY A 55 26.23 -12.66 7.54
N LYS A 56 26.08 -13.38 6.43
CA LYS A 56 25.66 -12.83 5.14
C LYS A 56 24.19 -13.11 4.84
N HIS A 57 23.51 -12.11 4.26
CA HIS A 57 22.17 -12.29 3.72
C HIS A 57 22.21 -12.95 2.34
N ALA A 58 21.26 -13.83 2.06
CA ALA A 58 21.11 -14.42 0.74
C ALA A 58 20.57 -13.39 -0.26
N HIS A 59 21.23 -13.22 -1.39
CA HIS A 59 20.62 -12.57 -2.55
C HIS A 59 19.74 -13.56 -3.27
N VAL A 60 18.53 -13.13 -3.61
CA VAL A 60 17.49 -13.99 -4.18
C VAL A 60 16.99 -13.35 -5.46
N LEU A 61 16.78 -14.15 -6.49
CA LEU A 61 16.14 -13.72 -7.72
C LEU A 61 14.98 -14.62 -8.10
N ALA A 62 13.96 -14.00 -8.67
CA ALA A 62 12.81 -14.66 -9.25
C ALA A 62 12.90 -14.57 -10.78
N MET A 63 12.67 -15.69 -11.45
CA MET A 63 12.74 -15.81 -12.90
C MET A 63 11.44 -16.38 -13.46
N LEU A 64 11.08 -15.90 -14.65
CA LEU A 64 10.03 -16.47 -15.47
C LEU A 64 10.62 -16.79 -16.86
N GLY A 65 10.81 -18.08 -17.13
CA GLY A 65 11.68 -18.47 -18.24
C GLY A 65 13.10 -17.99 -17.99
N ASP A 66 13.68 -17.29 -18.97
CA ASP A 66 15.02 -16.73 -18.89
C ASP A 66 15.06 -15.29 -18.33
N ASP A 67 13.90 -14.68 -18.08
CA ASP A 67 13.78 -13.30 -17.62
C ASP A 67 13.84 -13.20 -16.09
N VAL A 68 14.67 -12.30 -15.59
CA VAL A 68 14.67 -11.91 -14.17
C VAL A 68 13.53 -10.92 -13.92
N ILE A 69 12.50 -11.38 -13.22
CA ILE A 69 11.30 -10.59 -12.92
C ILE A 69 11.35 -9.92 -11.54
N GLY A 70 12.20 -10.40 -10.65
CA GLY A 70 12.39 -9.84 -9.31
C GLY A 70 13.76 -10.17 -8.72
N PHE A 71 14.32 -9.23 -7.96
CA PHE A 71 15.61 -9.38 -7.30
C PHE A 71 15.61 -8.67 -5.95
N GLY A 72 16.30 -9.24 -4.96
CA GLY A 72 16.43 -8.64 -3.63
C GLY A 72 17.24 -9.49 -2.68
N MET A 73 17.13 -9.17 -1.38
CA MET A 73 17.81 -9.90 -0.32
C MET A 73 16.83 -10.55 0.65
N ALA A 74 17.19 -11.74 1.12
CA ALA A 74 16.59 -12.33 2.31
C ALA A 74 17.19 -11.67 3.55
N ASN A 75 16.58 -10.58 4.01
CA ASN A 75 17.04 -9.77 5.15
C ASN A 75 15.92 -9.43 6.14
N MET A 76 14.71 -9.93 5.90
CA MET A 76 13.56 -9.61 6.71
C MET A 76 13.50 -10.52 7.95
N ILE A 77 13.23 -9.90 9.10
CA ILE A 77 13.09 -10.62 10.37
C ILE A 77 11.66 -11.17 10.46
N ARG A 78 11.60 -12.46 10.77
CA ARG A 78 10.33 -13.16 11.01
C ARG A 78 10.46 -13.95 12.31
N PRO A 79 9.46 -13.93 13.22
CA PRO A 79 9.60 -14.49 14.59
C PRO A 79 10.02 -15.96 14.63
N ASP A 80 9.46 -16.80 13.74
CA ASP A 80 9.80 -18.22 13.66
C ASP A 80 11.25 -18.46 13.21
N LEU A 81 11.75 -17.67 12.24
CA LEU A 81 13.14 -17.73 11.78
C LEU A 81 14.08 -17.12 12.82
N GLN A 82 13.65 -16.07 13.54
CA GLN A 82 14.41 -15.47 14.61
C GLN A 82 14.66 -16.47 15.75
N LYS A 83 13.61 -17.20 16.17
CA LYS A 83 13.71 -18.27 17.17
C LYS A 83 14.71 -19.34 16.71
N ALA A 84 14.62 -19.82 15.46
CA ALA A 84 15.53 -20.82 14.92
C ALA A 84 17.00 -20.34 14.91
N ARG A 85 17.24 -19.04 14.67
CA ARG A 85 18.59 -18.44 14.74
C ARG A 85 19.13 -18.36 16.17
N GLN A 86 18.29 -17.94 17.12
CA GLN A 86 18.68 -17.87 18.54
C GLN A 86 19.04 -19.25 19.11
N GLU A 87 18.37 -20.29 18.62
CA GLU A 87 18.65 -21.67 18.98
C GLU A 87 19.83 -22.28 18.18
N GLY A 88 20.49 -21.48 17.32
CA GLY A 88 21.64 -21.95 16.51
C GLY A 88 21.29 -22.97 15.42
N ARG A 89 19.98 -23.19 15.16
CA ARG A 89 19.51 -24.22 14.23
C ARG A 89 19.54 -23.77 12.76
N LEU A 90 19.37 -22.47 12.51
CA LEU A 90 19.23 -21.95 11.15
C LEU A 90 19.56 -20.46 11.05
N HIS A 91 20.49 -20.09 10.17
CA HIS A 91 20.78 -18.70 9.82
C HIS A 91 19.95 -18.29 8.58
N ALA A 92 18.64 -18.11 8.75
CA ALA A 92 17.72 -17.77 7.66
C ALA A 92 17.02 -16.44 7.90
N TYR A 93 16.69 -15.78 6.79
CA TYR A 93 15.90 -14.56 6.75
C TYR A 93 14.80 -14.69 5.71
N ALA A 94 13.67 -14.05 5.97
CA ALA A 94 12.59 -13.99 5.01
C ALA A 94 12.94 -13.02 3.86
N PHE A 95 12.36 -13.27 2.70
CA PHE A 95 12.39 -12.36 1.57
C PHE A 95 10.97 -12.13 1.03
N LEU A 96 10.79 -10.96 0.41
CA LEU A 96 9.68 -10.63 -0.45
C LEU A 96 10.24 -9.87 -1.65
N LEU A 97 10.11 -10.47 -2.84
CA LEU A 97 10.57 -9.88 -4.09
C LEU A 97 9.35 -9.38 -4.85
N THR A 98 9.27 -8.10 -5.09
CA THR A 98 8.25 -7.49 -5.94
C THR A 98 8.69 -7.55 -7.40
N PHE A 99 7.77 -7.87 -8.30
CA PHE A 99 8.07 -7.87 -9.72
C PHE A 99 7.97 -6.45 -10.29
N GLN A 100 8.76 -6.16 -11.30
CA GLN A 100 8.73 -4.86 -11.99
C GLN A 100 7.37 -4.62 -12.66
N GLN A 101 6.79 -5.68 -13.24
CA GLN A 101 5.44 -5.69 -13.81
C GLN A 101 4.69 -6.93 -13.34
N PRO A 102 3.34 -6.88 -13.26
CA PRO A 102 2.56 -8.06 -12.95
C PRO A 102 2.78 -9.18 -13.96
N VAL A 103 2.88 -10.40 -13.46
CA VAL A 103 2.96 -11.63 -14.26
C VAL A 103 1.56 -12.12 -14.58
N ASP A 104 1.38 -12.73 -15.76
CA ASP A 104 0.12 -13.38 -16.12
C ASP A 104 -0.28 -14.43 -15.07
N ALA A 105 -1.57 -14.49 -14.72
CA ALA A 105 -2.08 -15.38 -13.69
C ALA A 105 -1.82 -16.87 -13.99
N ASN A 106 -1.79 -17.25 -15.27
CA ASN A 106 -1.49 -18.62 -15.68
C ASN A 106 0.00 -18.93 -15.62
N ALA A 107 0.86 -17.93 -15.68
CA ALA A 107 2.31 -18.08 -15.64
C ALA A 107 2.89 -18.06 -14.19
N VAL A 108 2.09 -17.77 -13.18
CA VAL A 108 2.55 -17.66 -11.76
C VAL A 108 3.24 -18.95 -11.30
N GLU A 109 2.75 -20.11 -11.68
CA GLU A 109 3.38 -21.39 -11.32
C GLU A 109 4.70 -21.66 -12.07
N SER A 110 4.99 -20.96 -13.14
CA SER A 110 6.25 -21.06 -13.87
C SER A 110 7.37 -20.18 -13.28
N ILE A 111 7.08 -19.45 -12.21
CA ILE A 111 8.08 -18.64 -11.51
C ILE A 111 9.04 -19.56 -10.75
N HIS A 112 10.32 -19.41 -11.02
CA HIS A 112 11.41 -20.08 -10.31
C HIS A 112 12.20 -19.10 -9.47
N VAL A 113 12.64 -19.52 -8.29
CA VAL A 113 13.38 -18.65 -7.36
C VAL A 113 14.71 -19.29 -7.03
N PHE A 114 15.77 -18.50 -7.09
CA PHE A 114 17.15 -18.95 -6.88
C PHE A 114 17.82 -18.09 -5.81
N VAL A 115 18.78 -18.69 -5.12
CA VAL A 115 19.78 -17.93 -4.35
C VAL A 115 20.97 -17.69 -5.28
N VAL A 116 21.41 -16.43 -5.37
CA VAL A 116 22.53 -16.04 -6.23
C VAL A 116 23.80 -16.84 -5.84
N GLY A 117 24.45 -17.39 -6.84
CA GLY A 117 25.63 -18.24 -6.66
C GLY A 117 25.31 -19.72 -6.38
N GLN A 118 24.03 -20.11 -6.45
CA GLN A 118 23.61 -21.51 -6.34
C GLN A 118 22.88 -21.96 -7.61
N ALA A 119 23.20 -23.16 -8.08
CA ALA A 119 22.56 -23.70 -9.29
C ALA A 119 21.14 -24.25 -9.06
N ALA A 120 20.83 -24.62 -7.81
CA ALA A 120 19.53 -25.20 -7.49
C ALA A 120 18.51 -24.09 -7.16
N MET A 121 17.29 -24.24 -7.69
CA MET A 121 16.16 -23.39 -7.31
C MET A 121 15.68 -23.70 -5.89
N LEU A 122 15.11 -22.69 -5.23
CA LEU A 122 14.48 -22.88 -3.93
C LEU A 122 13.25 -23.80 -4.07
N PRO A 123 13.14 -24.82 -3.22
CA PRO A 123 11.96 -25.69 -3.22
C PRO A 123 10.72 -24.90 -2.80
N ARG A 124 9.59 -25.36 -3.26
CA ARG A 124 8.28 -24.84 -2.85
C ARG A 124 7.87 -25.42 -1.51
N ALA A 125 7.22 -24.63 -0.68
CA ALA A 125 6.64 -25.10 0.58
C ALA A 125 5.54 -26.14 0.32
N LYS A 126 5.37 -27.12 1.23
CA LYS A 126 4.26 -28.09 1.18
C LYS A 126 2.89 -27.40 1.13
N GLN A 127 2.76 -26.25 1.79
CA GLN A 127 1.57 -25.38 1.79
C GLN A 127 1.87 -24.11 1.02
N LEU A 128 2.29 -24.24 -0.23
CA LEU A 128 2.52 -23.11 -1.13
C LEU A 128 1.20 -22.36 -1.35
N ARG A 129 1.20 -21.07 -1.07
CA ARG A 129 0.10 -20.17 -1.43
C ARG A 129 0.32 -19.67 -2.86
N ILE A 130 -0.63 -19.94 -3.73
CA ILE A 130 -0.65 -19.38 -5.09
C ILE A 130 -1.82 -18.42 -5.17
N ASP A 131 -1.52 -17.12 -5.39
CA ASP A 131 -2.50 -16.06 -5.51
C ASP A 131 -2.57 -15.61 -6.97
N ARG A 132 -3.60 -16.07 -7.66
CA ARG A 132 -3.92 -15.70 -9.06
C ARG A 132 -5.07 -14.73 -9.16
N SER A 133 -5.67 -14.38 -8.02
CA SER A 133 -6.83 -13.48 -8.00
C SER A 133 -6.45 -12.12 -8.56
N PRO A 134 -7.38 -11.45 -9.27
CA PRO A 134 -7.22 -10.04 -9.60
C PRO A 134 -6.94 -9.27 -8.32
N CYS A 135 -5.85 -8.51 -8.33
CA CYS A 135 -5.44 -7.80 -7.13
C CYS A 135 -6.43 -6.69 -6.81
N LEU A 136 -7.15 -6.84 -5.70
CA LEU A 136 -8.07 -5.82 -5.20
C LEU A 136 -7.38 -4.95 -4.16
N ARG A 137 -7.12 -3.70 -4.49
CA ARG A 137 -6.49 -2.72 -3.62
C ARG A 137 -7.44 -1.58 -3.38
N LEU A 138 -7.94 -1.50 -2.17
CA LEU A 138 -8.93 -0.51 -1.75
C LEU A 138 -8.27 0.50 -0.81
N PHE A 139 -8.32 1.76 -1.19
CA PHE A 139 -7.88 2.87 -0.36
C PHE A 139 -9.09 3.64 0.14
N VAL A 140 -9.32 3.58 1.45
CA VAL A 140 -10.42 4.28 2.12
C VAL A 140 -9.89 5.60 2.65
N LEU A 141 -10.25 6.68 1.99
CA LEU A 141 -9.80 8.04 2.24
C LEU A 141 -10.91 8.88 2.88
N GLY A 142 -10.54 10.00 3.47
CA GLY A 142 -11.49 10.96 4.03
C GLY A 142 -10.88 11.82 5.12
N SER A 143 -11.63 12.78 5.63
CA SER A 143 -11.26 13.50 6.84
C SER A 143 -11.32 12.55 8.04
N PRO A 144 -10.42 12.63 9.03
CA PRO A 144 -10.60 11.92 10.29
C PRO A 144 -12.01 12.13 10.86
N ARG A 145 -12.60 11.08 11.42
CA ARG A 145 -13.98 11.07 11.97
C ARG A 145 -15.10 11.09 10.91
N SER A 146 -14.80 10.76 9.65
CA SER A 146 -15.82 10.57 8.60
C SER A 146 -16.32 9.12 8.45
N GLY A 147 -16.04 8.22 9.41
CA GLY A 147 -16.48 6.81 9.32
C GLY A 147 -15.52 5.89 8.58
N THR A 148 -14.31 6.35 8.25
CA THR A 148 -13.30 5.57 7.51
C THR A 148 -12.94 4.26 8.20
N SER A 149 -12.85 4.24 9.54
CA SER A 149 -12.56 3.02 10.32
C SER A 149 -13.68 2.00 10.22
N GLN A 150 -14.94 2.45 10.27
CA GLN A 150 -16.11 1.57 10.11
C GLN A 150 -16.09 0.93 8.72
N LEU A 151 -15.94 1.73 7.67
CA LEU A 151 -15.93 1.20 6.31
C LEU A 151 -14.72 0.28 6.06
N GLY A 152 -13.53 0.67 6.52
CA GLY A 152 -12.34 -0.16 6.39
C GLY A 152 -12.51 -1.54 7.05
N SER A 153 -13.03 -1.58 8.29
CA SER A 153 -13.36 -2.83 8.98
C SER A 153 -14.41 -3.66 8.23
N THR A 154 -15.48 -3.02 7.77
CA THR A 154 -16.54 -3.65 6.98
C THR A 154 -15.97 -4.32 5.73
N LEU A 155 -15.18 -3.60 4.93
CA LEU A 155 -14.60 -4.13 3.69
C LEU A 155 -13.64 -5.28 3.97
N THR A 156 -12.80 -5.15 4.97
CA THR A 156 -11.84 -6.19 5.37
C THR A 156 -12.53 -7.49 5.73
N LYS A 157 -13.56 -7.43 6.58
CA LYS A 157 -14.34 -8.59 7.00
C LYS A 157 -15.15 -9.19 5.84
N ALA A 158 -15.90 -8.36 5.13
CA ALA A 158 -16.78 -8.80 4.06
C ALA A 158 -16.03 -9.43 2.88
N LEU A 159 -14.81 -8.94 2.58
CA LEU A 159 -13.98 -9.40 1.47
C LEU A 159 -12.88 -10.37 1.91
N ASN A 160 -12.78 -10.67 3.20
CA ASN A 160 -11.71 -11.50 3.78
C ASN A 160 -10.31 -11.02 3.38
N LEU A 161 -10.08 -9.70 3.46
CA LEU A 161 -8.80 -9.08 3.14
C LEU A 161 -7.99 -8.76 4.42
N PRO A 162 -6.67 -8.70 4.36
CA PRO A 162 -5.86 -8.30 5.52
C PRO A 162 -6.14 -6.86 5.93
N TRP A 163 -6.14 -6.63 7.23
CA TRP A 163 -6.27 -5.32 7.86
C TRP A 163 -5.06 -5.04 8.77
N LEU A 164 -4.42 -3.91 8.53
CA LEU A 164 -3.32 -3.42 9.37
C LEU A 164 -3.63 -2.08 10.09
N GLY A 165 -4.87 -1.63 10.02
CA GLY A 165 -5.23 -0.31 10.54
C GLY A 165 -4.84 0.82 9.60
N GLU A 166 -4.09 1.82 10.09
CA GLU A 166 -3.65 2.97 9.32
C GLU A 166 -2.20 2.79 8.87
N GLY A 167 -1.99 2.66 7.55
CA GLY A 167 -0.67 2.37 7.00
C GLY A 167 0.31 3.55 7.03
N HIS A 168 -0.18 4.79 6.89
CA HIS A 168 0.60 6.06 6.86
C HIS A 168 1.85 6.07 5.96
N GLY A 169 2.09 5.01 5.20
CA GLY A 169 3.30 4.84 4.38
C GLY A 169 3.29 5.68 3.10
N ALA A 170 2.17 5.72 2.38
CA ALA A 170 2.09 6.38 1.08
C ALA A 170 2.54 7.84 1.08
N PRO A 171 2.14 8.69 2.06
CA PRO A 171 2.59 10.08 2.10
C PRO A 171 4.10 10.22 2.26
N LEU A 172 4.76 9.27 2.92
CA LEU A 172 6.21 9.28 3.08
C LEU A 172 6.92 9.01 1.75
N PHE A 173 6.49 7.95 1.05
CA PHE A 173 7.07 7.58 -0.24
C PHE A 173 6.74 8.61 -1.34
N ALA A 174 5.52 9.16 -1.36
CA ALA A 174 5.14 10.22 -2.29
C ALA A 174 6.04 11.46 -2.12
N ARG A 175 6.22 11.93 -0.88
CA ARG A 175 7.14 13.05 -0.60
C ARG A 175 8.58 12.74 -0.96
N ALA A 176 9.05 11.51 -0.73
CA ALA A 176 10.39 11.10 -1.13
C ALA A 176 10.52 11.12 -2.66
N ALA A 177 9.54 10.61 -3.40
CA ALA A 177 9.50 10.66 -4.85
C ALA A 177 9.55 12.11 -5.37
N ASP A 178 8.73 13.00 -4.81
CA ASP A 178 8.66 14.41 -5.19
C ASP A 178 9.96 15.14 -4.85
N ALA A 179 10.55 14.90 -3.67
CA ALA A 179 11.82 15.47 -3.27
C ALA A 179 12.98 15.04 -4.19
N LEU A 180 12.96 13.78 -4.64
CA LEU A 180 13.99 13.24 -5.54
C LEU A 180 13.83 13.70 -6.99
N THR A 181 12.63 14.16 -7.38
CA THR A 181 12.33 14.62 -8.75
C THR A 181 12.21 16.14 -8.86
N GLY A 182 12.21 16.86 -7.76
CA GLY A 182 12.11 18.34 -7.71
C GLY A 182 13.34 19.07 -8.28
N ASP A 183 13.13 20.31 -8.71
CA ASP A 183 14.17 21.12 -9.39
C ASP A 183 15.40 21.42 -8.52
N ASN A 184 15.24 21.40 -7.18
CA ASN A 184 16.32 21.69 -6.25
C ASN A 184 17.34 20.56 -6.09
N THR A 185 17.12 19.39 -6.69
CA THR A 185 18.02 18.23 -6.61
C THR A 185 19.01 18.14 -7.76
N ALA A 186 18.85 18.97 -8.81
CA ALA A 186 19.71 18.95 -10.00
C ALA A 186 21.18 19.27 -9.71
N GLU A 187 21.49 19.92 -8.59
CA GLU A 187 22.86 20.31 -8.22
C GLU A 187 23.59 19.25 -7.36
N ASN A 188 22.89 18.31 -6.77
CA ASN A 188 23.48 17.31 -5.86
C ASN A 188 23.81 16.00 -6.57
N GLY A 189 25.09 15.65 -6.53
CA GLY A 189 25.82 14.59 -7.25
C GLY A 189 25.15 13.29 -7.64
N LEU A 190 24.26 12.73 -6.84
CA LEU A 190 23.60 11.44 -7.14
C LEU A 190 22.56 11.57 -8.26
N VAL A 191 21.85 12.70 -8.32
CA VAL A 191 20.78 12.94 -9.30
C VAL A 191 21.32 13.25 -10.70
N ARG A 192 22.59 13.67 -10.80
CA ARG A 192 23.23 13.93 -12.10
C ARG A 192 23.44 12.68 -12.95
N HIS A 193 23.45 11.50 -12.34
CA HIS A 193 23.77 10.24 -13.01
C HIS A 193 22.56 9.32 -13.26
N LEU A 194 21.40 9.65 -12.70
CA LEU A 194 20.17 8.89 -12.92
C LEU A 194 19.08 9.82 -13.45
N ALA A 195 18.35 9.38 -14.48
CA ALA A 195 17.20 10.13 -14.97
C ALA A 195 16.15 10.27 -13.85
N ARG A 196 15.42 11.41 -13.82
CA ARG A 196 14.40 11.69 -12.79
C ARG A 196 13.36 10.57 -12.69
N GLU A 197 13.00 9.98 -13.82
CA GLU A 197 12.06 8.86 -13.92
C GLU A 197 12.56 7.64 -13.13
N ASN A 198 13.86 7.38 -13.14
CA ASN A 198 14.44 6.24 -12.41
C ASN A 198 14.31 6.41 -10.89
N PHE A 199 14.47 7.64 -10.37
CA PHE A 199 14.25 7.90 -8.94
C PHE A 199 12.79 7.73 -8.55
N ARG A 200 11.86 8.20 -9.39
CA ARG A 200 10.43 8.00 -9.15
C ARG A 200 10.08 6.52 -9.15
N GLN A 201 10.61 5.76 -10.08
CA GLN A 201 10.44 4.30 -10.12
C GLN A 201 11.03 3.59 -8.90
N ILE A 202 12.17 4.02 -8.39
CA ILE A 202 12.74 3.48 -7.14
C ILE A 202 11.78 3.72 -5.96
N ALA A 203 11.23 4.92 -5.83
CA ALA A 203 10.27 5.25 -4.78
C ALA A 203 8.98 4.43 -4.92
N VAL A 204 8.46 4.25 -6.14
CA VAL A 204 7.31 3.40 -6.45
C VAL A 204 7.56 1.95 -6.04
N GLN A 205 8.71 1.37 -6.40
CA GLN A 205 9.05 -0.01 -6.04
C GLN A 205 9.25 -0.18 -4.54
N ALA A 206 9.88 0.79 -3.86
CA ALA A 206 10.02 0.78 -2.41
C ALA A 206 8.66 0.83 -1.70
N ALA A 207 7.74 1.67 -2.18
CA ALA A 207 6.37 1.74 -1.67
C ALA A 207 5.62 0.42 -1.87
N ARG A 208 5.66 -0.16 -3.08
CA ARG A 208 5.03 -1.46 -3.38
C ARG A 208 5.56 -2.55 -2.45
N SER A 209 6.87 -2.64 -2.32
CA SER A 209 7.52 -3.61 -1.45
C SER A 209 7.07 -3.46 0.01
N ALA A 210 7.00 -2.22 0.52
CA ALA A 210 6.53 -1.94 1.87
C ALA A 210 5.07 -2.35 2.06
N TYR A 211 4.19 -2.02 1.12
CA TYR A 211 2.77 -2.40 1.18
C TYR A 211 2.58 -3.91 1.17
N PHE A 212 3.23 -4.62 0.26
CA PHE A 212 3.12 -6.09 0.20
C PHE A 212 3.70 -6.75 1.44
N HIS A 213 4.78 -6.20 1.98
CA HIS A 213 5.34 -6.68 3.24
C HIS A 213 4.38 -6.48 4.41
N MET A 214 3.81 -5.28 4.53
CA MET A 214 2.86 -4.96 5.60
C MET A 214 1.60 -5.83 5.53
N HIS A 215 1.03 -5.99 4.34
CA HIS A 215 -0.24 -6.70 4.16
C HIS A 215 -0.07 -8.22 3.99
N GLY A 216 1.12 -8.69 3.60
CA GLY A 216 1.36 -10.11 3.28
C GLY A 216 0.50 -10.63 2.13
N SER A 217 -0.06 -9.72 1.31
CA SER A 217 -0.99 -10.02 0.23
C SER A 217 -0.92 -8.95 -0.86
N ALA A 218 -1.20 -9.33 -2.10
CA ALA A 218 -1.38 -8.40 -3.22
C ALA A 218 -2.74 -7.68 -3.19
N SER A 219 -3.72 -8.25 -2.48
CA SER A 219 -5.05 -7.67 -2.25
C SER A 219 -5.15 -7.20 -0.81
N PHE A 220 -5.60 -5.97 -0.58
CA PHE A 220 -5.68 -5.38 0.74
C PHE A 220 -6.65 -4.19 0.81
N VAL A 221 -6.98 -3.80 2.03
CA VAL A 221 -7.65 -2.54 2.34
C VAL A 221 -6.69 -1.68 3.17
N ASP A 222 -6.34 -0.49 2.66
CA ASP A 222 -5.68 0.56 3.45
C ASP A 222 -6.69 1.63 3.81
N LYS A 223 -6.86 1.88 5.09
CA LYS A 223 -7.71 2.93 5.62
C LYS A 223 -6.84 3.93 6.38
N THR A 224 -6.46 5.00 5.71
CA THR A 224 -5.67 6.08 6.31
C THR A 224 -6.33 7.42 6.02
N PRO A 225 -6.99 8.05 7.03
CA PRO A 225 -7.64 9.33 6.85
C PRO A 225 -6.64 10.49 6.91
N GLY A 226 -7.03 11.62 6.34
CA GLY A 226 -6.30 12.88 6.45
C GLY A 226 -5.68 13.37 5.14
N VAL A 227 -5.38 14.66 5.13
CA VAL A 227 -4.87 15.38 3.95
C VAL A 227 -3.64 14.72 3.31
N PRO A 228 -2.62 14.29 4.08
CA PRO A 228 -1.43 13.70 3.48
C PRO A 228 -1.72 12.44 2.66
N MET A 229 -2.65 11.60 3.11
CA MET A 229 -3.01 10.38 2.40
C MET A 229 -3.87 10.67 1.17
N ILE A 230 -4.76 11.65 1.26
CA ILE A 230 -5.55 12.13 0.10
C ILE A 230 -4.59 12.66 -0.97
N ALA A 231 -3.61 13.49 -0.58
CA ALA A 231 -2.60 14.04 -1.49
C ALA A 231 -1.74 12.96 -2.16
N ALA A 232 -1.48 11.85 -1.46
CA ALA A 232 -0.70 10.72 -1.99
C ALA A 232 -1.50 9.80 -2.94
N ALA A 233 -2.81 9.99 -3.11
CA ALA A 233 -3.63 9.10 -3.94
C ALA A 233 -3.14 8.98 -5.40
N PRO A 234 -2.69 10.03 -6.10
CA PRO A 234 -2.11 9.87 -7.44
C PRO A 234 -0.84 9.02 -7.46
N PHE A 235 0.01 9.14 -6.45
CA PHE A 235 1.20 8.30 -6.32
C PHE A 235 0.83 6.82 -6.07
N LEU A 236 -0.25 6.56 -5.33
CA LEU A 236 -0.76 5.20 -5.15
C LEU A 236 -1.27 4.57 -6.46
N VAL A 237 -1.80 5.38 -7.40
CA VAL A 237 -2.15 4.89 -8.75
C VAL A 237 -0.91 4.42 -9.50
N GLU A 238 0.22 5.12 -9.36
CA GLU A 238 1.49 4.69 -9.97
C GLU A 238 2.03 3.41 -9.31
N CYS A 239 1.95 3.33 -7.98
CA CYS A 239 2.36 2.13 -7.26
C CYS A 239 1.50 0.91 -7.61
N PHE A 240 0.21 1.12 -7.76
CA PHE A 240 -0.79 0.08 -7.91
C PHE A 240 -1.79 0.43 -9.01
N PRO A 241 -1.44 0.24 -10.28
CA PRO A 241 -2.39 0.39 -11.37
C PRO A 241 -3.64 -0.46 -11.12
N GLY A 242 -4.82 0.09 -11.34
CA GLY A 242 -6.09 -0.57 -11.04
C GLY A 242 -6.55 -0.49 -9.58
N SER A 243 -5.82 0.23 -8.71
CA SER A 243 -6.30 0.55 -7.36
C SER A 243 -7.62 1.32 -7.38
N ARG A 244 -8.42 1.13 -6.36
CA ARG A 244 -9.75 1.71 -6.22
C ARG A 244 -9.82 2.57 -4.97
N PHE A 245 -10.38 3.76 -5.09
CA PHE A 245 -10.44 4.75 -4.02
C PHE A 245 -11.88 4.96 -3.58
N ILE A 246 -12.11 4.87 -2.28
CA ILE A 246 -13.41 5.17 -1.66
C ILE A 246 -13.20 6.38 -0.76
N PHE A 247 -13.78 7.52 -1.13
CA PHE A 247 -13.70 8.73 -0.33
C PHE A 247 -14.93 8.88 0.55
N LEU A 248 -14.71 8.89 1.85
CA LEU A 248 -15.76 9.14 2.83
C LEU A 248 -15.83 10.61 3.20
N ARG A 249 -17.01 11.16 3.02
CA ARG A 249 -17.39 12.48 3.53
C ARG A 249 -18.42 12.34 4.64
N ARG A 250 -18.46 13.30 5.50
CA ARG A 250 -19.42 13.42 6.59
C ARG A 250 -19.88 14.86 6.71
N ASN A 251 -21.11 15.08 7.14
CA ASN A 251 -21.59 16.39 7.51
C ASN A 251 -20.56 17.13 8.36
N PRO A 252 -20.12 18.35 7.97
CA PRO A 252 -19.01 19.05 8.61
C PRO A 252 -19.28 19.36 10.08
N VAL A 253 -20.52 19.70 10.45
CA VAL A 253 -20.88 19.96 11.87
C VAL A 253 -20.68 18.71 12.70
N ALA A 254 -21.17 17.56 12.21
CA ALA A 254 -21.04 16.27 12.88
C ALA A 254 -19.57 15.79 12.93
N ASN A 255 -18.78 16.06 11.88
CA ASN A 255 -17.37 15.73 11.82
C ASN A 255 -16.57 16.52 12.86
N ILE A 256 -16.68 17.86 12.85
CA ILE A 256 -15.94 18.75 13.74
C ILE A 256 -16.31 18.47 15.21
N ARG A 257 -17.59 18.27 15.49
CA ARG A 257 -18.06 17.88 16.83
C ARG A 257 -17.43 16.57 17.30
N SER A 258 -17.39 15.56 16.42
CA SER A 258 -16.75 14.27 16.72
C SER A 258 -15.24 14.41 16.94
N ARG A 259 -14.57 15.32 16.22
CA ARG A 259 -13.14 15.63 16.41
C ARG A 259 -12.87 16.29 17.73
N LEU A 260 -13.66 17.30 18.09
CA LEU A 260 -13.56 17.98 19.40
C LEU A 260 -13.72 17.00 20.56
N VAL A 261 -14.70 16.11 20.49
CA VAL A 261 -14.92 15.09 21.53
C VAL A 261 -13.75 14.10 21.60
N LYS A 262 -13.21 13.66 20.45
CA LYS A 262 -12.16 12.62 20.43
C LYS A 262 -10.77 13.17 20.73
N PHE A 263 -10.43 14.34 20.21
CA PHE A 263 -9.08 14.89 20.22
C PHE A 263 -8.92 16.11 21.12
N GLY A 264 -10.04 16.75 21.51
CA GLY A 264 -9.98 18.07 22.15
C GLY A 264 -9.48 19.13 21.18
N GLY A 265 -8.75 20.12 21.68
CA GLY A 265 -8.00 21.08 20.87
C GLY A 265 -8.82 22.26 20.36
N ASN A 266 -8.29 22.93 19.34
CA ASN A 266 -8.84 24.18 18.83
C ASN A 266 -9.93 23.96 17.78
N PHE A 267 -11.04 24.65 17.95
CA PHE A 267 -12.19 24.56 17.06
C PHE A 267 -11.86 24.93 15.60
N GLU A 268 -11.17 26.05 15.39
CA GLU A 268 -10.83 26.50 14.05
C GLU A 268 -9.81 25.57 13.35
N GLU A 269 -8.91 24.95 14.10
CA GLU A 269 -7.99 23.95 13.53
C GLU A 269 -8.77 22.76 12.98
N HIS A 270 -9.76 22.27 13.71
CA HIS A 270 -10.62 21.19 13.20
C HIS A 270 -11.42 21.60 11.96
N CYS A 271 -11.88 22.85 11.89
CA CYS A 271 -12.53 23.40 10.71
C CYS A 271 -11.56 23.44 9.51
N ARG A 272 -10.33 23.95 9.72
CA ARG A 272 -9.30 24.01 8.66
C ARG A 272 -8.92 22.63 8.17
N ASP A 273 -8.72 21.68 9.07
CA ASP A 273 -8.38 20.30 8.70
C ASP A 273 -9.48 19.63 7.87
N TRP A 274 -10.76 19.82 8.25
CA TRP A 274 -11.87 19.31 7.46
C TRP A 274 -11.94 19.96 6.08
N ALA A 275 -11.87 21.29 6.03
CA ALA A 275 -11.91 22.05 4.79
C ALA A 275 -10.72 21.71 3.87
N ALA A 276 -9.51 21.53 4.45
CA ALA A 276 -8.32 21.11 3.72
C ALA A 276 -8.48 19.71 3.12
N ALA A 277 -9.06 18.76 3.87
CA ALA A 277 -9.30 17.41 3.37
C ALA A 277 -10.30 17.42 2.19
N MET A 278 -11.36 18.23 2.26
CA MET A 278 -12.33 18.38 1.18
C MET A 278 -11.70 19.05 -0.06
N SER A 279 -10.94 20.13 0.17
CA SER A 279 -10.26 20.84 -0.93
C SER A 279 -9.21 19.99 -1.61
N GLU A 280 -8.44 19.25 -0.84
CA GLU A 280 -7.44 18.32 -1.39
C GLU A 280 -8.08 17.19 -2.19
N TRP A 281 -9.20 16.65 -1.71
CA TRP A 281 -9.94 15.66 -2.48
C TRP A 281 -10.44 16.21 -3.82
N MET A 282 -11.01 17.41 -3.84
CA MET A 282 -11.42 18.05 -5.10
C MET A 282 -10.26 18.19 -6.08
N ARG A 283 -9.06 18.48 -5.57
CA ARG A 283 -7.85 18.62 -6.38
C ARG A 283 -7.41 17.28 -6.99
N VAL A 284 -7.37 16.21 -6.19
CA VAL A 284 -6.77 14.93 -6.61
C VAL A 284 -7.75 14.00 -7.32
N ARG A 285 -9.04 14.06 -7.04
CA ARG A 285 -10.03 13.12 -7.62
C ARG A 285 -10.04 13.13 -9.15
N ALA A 286 -9.76 14.28 -9.77
CA ALA A 286 -9.67 14.41 -11.24
C ALA A 286 -8.46 13.66 -11.84
N LEU A 287 -7.47 13.29 -11.02
CA LEU A 287 -6.27 12.56 -11.41
C LEU A 287 -6.43 11.04 -11.18
N LEU A 288 -7.53 10.61 -10.56
CA LEU A 288 -7.75 9.21 -10.23
C LEU A 288 -8.59 8.53 -11.32
N PRO A 289 -8.16 7.37 -11.83
CA PRO A 289 -8.91 6.64 -12.86
C PRO A 289 -10.21 6.04 -12.33
N HIS A 290 -10.25 5.69 -11.04
CA HIS A 290 -11.38 5.03 -10.40
C HIS A 290 -11.56 5.53 -8.97
N TYR A 291 -12.72 6.11 -8.67
CA TYR A 291 -13.10 6.44 -7.30
C TYR A 291 -14.63 6.40 -7.13
N VAL A 292 -15.06 6.29 -5.89
CA VAL A 292 -16.45 6.47 -5.48
C VAL A 292 -16.50 7.33 -4.21
N GLU A 293 -17.50 8.20 -4.11
CA GLU A 293 -17.75 9.00 -2.91
C GLU A 293 -18.89 8.38 -2.12
N VAL A 294 -18.69 8.22 -0.82
CA VAL A 294 -19.69 7.69 0.11
C VAL A 294 -19.92 8.70 1.22
N GLN A 295 -21.16 8.98 1.52
CA GLN A 295 -21.56 9.81 2.64
C GLN A 295 -21.72 8.93 3.89
N GLN A 296 -21.14 9.34 5.00
CA GLN A 296 -21.15 8.54 6.24
C GLN A 296 -22.58 8.32 6.76
N GLU A 297 -23.44 9.33 6.62
CA GLU A 297 -24.84 9.28 7.00
C GLU A 297 -25.58 8.16 6.23
N ASP A 298 -25.32 8.03 4.95
CA ASP A 298 -25.90 6.99 4.09
C ASP A 298 -25.52 5.57 4.51
N MET A 299 -24.32 5.39 5.09
CA MET A 299 -23.94 4.07 5.63
C MET A 299 -24.84 3.63 6.80
N LEU A 300 -25.45 4.59 7.51
CA LEU A 300 -26.35 4.35 8.63
C LEU A 300 -27.81 4.27 8.17
N GLU A 301 -28.23 5.15 7.28
CA GLU A 301 -29.63 5.33 6.86
C GLU A 301 -30.03 4.39 5.73
N ALA A 302 -29.10 4.08 4.84
CA ALA A 302 -29.34 3.25 3.65
C ALA A 302 -28.21 2.23 3.39
N PRO A 303 -27.87 1.36 4.36
CA PRO A 303 -26.76 0.42 4.25
C PRO A 303 -26.86 -0.52 3.04
N GLU A 304 -28.08 -0.88 2.61
CA GLU A 304 -28.35 -1.68 1.41
C GLU A 304 -27.88 -0.97 0.14
N ARG A 305 -28.18 0.33 0.03
CA ARG A 305 -27.79 1.15 -1.11
C ARG A 305 -26.27 1.30 -1.17
N ILE A 306 -25.65 1.58 -0.04
CA ILE A 306 -24.20 1.74 0.04
C ILE A 306 -23.47 0.43 -0.24
N ALA A 307 -23.96 -0.68 0.26
CA ALA A 307 -23.39 -1.99 -0.05
C ALA A 307 -23.39 -2.26 -1.55
N ARG A 308 -24.49 -2.00 -2.26
CA ARG A 308 -24.57 -2.14 -3.73
C ARG A 308 -23.59 -1.19 -4.45
N VAL A 309 -23.62 0.10 -4.11
CA VAL A 309 -22.71 1.09 -4.72
C VAL A 309 -21.26 0.66 -4.62
N ILE A 310 -20.85 0.15 -3.45
CA ILE A 310 -19.49 -0.31 -3.25
C ILE A 310 -19.21 -1.59 -4.04
N THR A 311 -20.10 -2.58 -4.00
CA THR A 311 -19.87 -3.87 -4.68
C THR A 311 -19.91 -3.75 -6.20
N ASP A 312 -20.78 -2.91 -6.76
CA ASP A 312 -20.78 -2.60 -8.19
C ASP A 312 -19.48 -1.90 -8.60
N TYR A 313 -19.02 -0.96 -7.76
CA TYR A 313 -17.76 -0.25 -7.99
C TYR A 313 -16.53 -1.17 -7.94
N ILE A 314 -16.47 -2.11 -7.01
CA ILE A 314 -15.33 -3.04 -6.89
C ILE A 314 -15.47 -4.28 -7.80
N GLY A 315 -16.65 -4.51 -8.39
CA GLY A 315 -16.92 -5.64 -9.27
C GLY A 315 -17.12 -6.97 -8.53
N ILE A 316 -17.62 -6.94 -7.28
CA ILE A 316 -17.85 -8.14 -6.43
C ILE A 316 -19.28 -8.10 -5.87
N PRO A 317 -20.32 -8.27 -6.71
CA PRO A 317 -21.72 -8.14 -6.28
C PRO A 317 -22.13 -9.13 -5.18
N GLU A 318 -21.51 -10.30 -5.14
CA GLU A 318 -21.78 -11.32 -4.11
C GLU A 318 -21.37 -10.92 -2.69
N ALA A 319 -20.56 -9.86 -2.54
CA ALA A 319 -20.20 -9.32 -1.23
C ALA A 319 -21.25 -8.37 -0.64
N ALA A 320 -22.29 -7.98 -1.40
CA ALA A 320 -23.23 -6.94 -0.99
C ALA A 320 -23.91 -7.24 0.35
N GLU A 321 -24.34 -8.48 0.54
CA GLU A 321 -25.04 -8.89 1.76
C GLU A 321 -24.11 -8.83 2.98
N ARG A 322 -22.86 -9.31 2.84
CA ARG A 322 -21.86 -9.25 3.92
C ARG A 322 -21.49 -7.81 4.29
N ILE A 323 -21.35 -6.92 3.29
CA ILE A 323 -21.09 -5.50 3.52
C ILE A 323 -22.30 -4.87 4.25
N ARG A 324 -23.51 -5.13 3.80
CA ARG A 324 -24.74 -4.63 4.42
C ARG A 324 -24.83 -5.01 5.89
N GLU A 325 -24.65 -6.30 6.20
CA GLU A 325 -24.73 -6.80 7.57
C GLU A 325 -23.64 -6.19 8.46
N SER A 326 -22.41 -6.09 7.95
CA SER A 326 -21.31 -5.47 8.69
C SER A 326 -21.56 -3.97 8.95
N LEU A 327 -22.13 -3.23 7.99
CA LEU A 327 -22.51 -1.82 8.20
C LEU A 327 -23.55 -1.65 9.30
N LYS A 328 -24.46 -2.62 9.47
CA LYS A 328 -25.50 -2.59 10.51
C LYS A 328 -24.95 -2.94 11.90
N THR A 329 -24.01 -3.87 11.96
CA THR A 329 -23.51 -4.45 13.23
C THR A 329 -22.26 -3.79 13.76
N ASP A 330 -21.31 -3.41 12.88
CA ASP A 330 -19.99 -2.94 13.25
C ASP A 330 -19.92 -1.41 13.45
N ARG A 331 -20.48 -0.93 14.54
CA ARG A 331 -20.36 0.48 14.95
C ARG A 331 -19.18 0.67 15.89
N LEU A 332 -17.96 0.81 15.31
CA LEU A 332 -16.70 0.79 16.07
C LEU A 332 -16.52 1.95 17.07
N GLU A 333 -17.07 3.13 16.81
CA GLU A 333 -16.96 4.27 17.72
C GLU A 333 -18.18 5.18 17.60
N GLN A 334 -19.10 5.08 18.52
CA GLN A 334 -20.18 6.05 18.67
C GLN A 334 -19.72 7.17 19.62
N THR A 335 -19.42 8.34 19.07
CA THR A 335 -19.10 9.53 19.88
C THR A 335 -20.34 10.28 20.38
N GLY A 336 -21.52 9.66 20.43
CA GLY A 336 -22.75 10.26 20.92
C GLY A 336 -23.32 11.42 20.08
N ALA A 337 -22.59 11.88 19.06
CA ALA A 337 -23.09 12.87 18.11
C ALA A 337 -24.00 12.13 17.12
N GLY A 338 -25.29 12.21 17.31
CA GLY A 338 -26.28 11.56 16.45
C GLY A 338 -26.09 11.90 14.96
N ALA A 339 -26.37 10.93 14.11
CA ALA A 339 -26.53 11.18 12.68
C ALA A 339 -27.64 12.24 12.52
N GLY A 340 -27.40 13.26 11.71
CA GLY A 340 -28.45 14.15 11.28
C GLY A 340 -28.55 15.53 11.91
N GLN A 341 -27.75 15.91 12.92
CA GLN A 341 -27.77 17.31 13.38
C GLN A 341 -26.98 18.21 12.41
N THR A 342 -27.73 18.81 11.49
CA THR A 342 -27.20 19.81 10.55
C THR A 342 -27.27 21.23 11.09
N ASP A 343 -28.08 21.47 12.11
CA ASP A 343 -28.24 22.79 12.71
C ASP A 343 -27.05 23.11 13.64
N ARG A 344 -26.29 24.12 13.28
CA ARG A 344 -25.09 24.61 14.01
C ARG A 344 -25.44 25.14 15.39
N LEU A 345 -26.59 25.78 15.57
CA LEU A 345 -27.06 26.26 16.86
C LEU A 345 -27.36 25.10 17.82
N GLN A 346 -27.89 23.99 17.31
CA GLN A 346 -28.09 22.76 18.08
C GLN A 346 -26.75 22.05 18.44
N ALA A 347 -25.64 22.39 17.78
CA ALA A 347 -24.33 21.86 18.11
C ALA A 347 -23.73 22.45 19.41
N GLY A 348 -24.35 23.48 19.99
CA GLY A 348 -23.87 24.16 21.19
C GLY A 348 -22.66 25.05 20.93
N TRP A 349 -22.48 25.54 19.71
CA TRP A 349 -21.38 26.44 19.36
C TRP A 349 -21.71 27.88 19.70
N THR A 350 -20.68 28.66 20.03
CA THR A 350 -20.83 30.13 20.23
C THR A 350 -21.05 30.83 18.88
N ALA A 351 -21.57 32.04 18.90
CA ALA A 351 -21.73 32.85 17.68
C ALA A 351 -20.40 33.05 16.93
N GLU A 352 -19.30 33.24 17.66
CA GLU A 352 -17.95 33.35 17.07
C GLU A 352 -17.53 32.05 16.37
N GLN A 353 -17.81 30.90 16.98
CA GLN A 353 -17.53 29.60 16.37
C GLN A 353 -18.36 29.38 15.11
N VAL A 354 -19.63 29.79 15.10
CA VAL A 354 -20.48 29.71 13.91
C VAL A 354 -19.91 30.56 12.77
N LEU A 355 -19.52 31.81 13.05
CA LEU A 355 -18.90 32.69 12.05
C LEU A 355 -17.56 32.11 11.51
N ALA A 356 -16.72 31.60 12.41
CA ALA A 356 -15.47 30.96 12.02
C ALA A 356 -15.70 29.73 11.16
N PHE A 357 -16.66 28.89 11.51
CA PHE A 357 -17.05 27.73 10.74
C PHE A 357 -17.53 28.10 9.32
N ASP A 358 -18.42 29.08 9.19
CA ASP A 358 -18.92 29.53 7.89
C ASP A 358 -17.80 30.09 7.01
N ARG A 359 -16.93 30.88 7.59
CA ARG A 359 -15.76 31.41 6.89
C ARG A 359 -14.83 30.32 6.39
N ILE A 360 -14.52 29.32 7.22
CA ILE A 360 -13.51 28.28 6.93
C ILE A 360 -14.11 27.15 6.12
N CYS A 361 -15.24 26.60 6.53
CA CYS A 361 -15.84 25.41 5.93
C CYS A 361 -16.80 25.74 4.77
N GLY A 362 -17.38 26.95 4.74
CA GLY A 362 -18.42 27.35 3.79
C GLY A 362 -18.08 27.10 2.31
N PRO A 363 -16.88 27.45 1.81
CA PRO A 363 -16.50 27.17 0.43
C PRO A 363 -16.57 25.67 0.09
N ALA A 364 -15.97 24.82 0.92
CA ALA A 364 -16.00 23.37 0.72
C ALA A 364 -17.41 22.79 0.92
N MET A 365 -18.19 23.32 1.87
CA MET A 365 -19.57 22.90 2.07
C MET A 365 -20.42 23.09 0.81
N ARG A 366 -20.35 24.27 0.19
CA ARG A 366 -21.07 24.54 -1.07
C ARG A 366 -20.63 23.59 -2.19
N ALA A 367 -19.34 23.32 -2.31
CA ALA A 367 -18.81 22.43 -3.34
C ALA A 367 -19.29 20.98 -3.20
N PHE A 368 -19.61 20.54 -1.98
CA PHE A 368 -20.09 19.19 -1.66
C PHE A 368 -21.60 19.11 -1.37
N GLY A 369 -22.35 20.20 -1.57
CA GLY A 369 -23.80 20.23 -1.38
C GLY A 369 -24.24 20.19 0.09
N TYR A 370 -23.42 20.64 1.01
CA TYR A 370 -23.76 20.88 2.41
C TYR A 370 -24.20 22.35 2.56
N GLY A 371 -25.33 22.70 2.04
CA GLY A 371 -25.89 24.05 2.09
C GLY A 371 -26.90 24.26 3.18
#